data_4d230a7325118e6fa5be5a81222b8dbb
#
_entry.id   4d230a7325118e6fa5be5a81222b8dbb
#
_cell.length_a   1.000
_cell.length_b   1.000
_cell.length_c   1.000
_cell.angle_alpha   90.00
_cell.angle_beta   90.00
_cell.angle_gamma   90.00
#
_symmetry.space_group_name_H-M   'P 1'
#
loop_
_entity.id
_entity.type
_entity.pdbx_description
1 polymer ?
#
loop_
_entity_poly.entity_id
_entity_poly.type
_entity_poly.pdbx_seq_one_letter_code
_entity_poly.pdbx_strand_id
1 'polypeptide(L)'
;MHISHEQLNKILEEIVKDKLEKIERRVDKILEILESSTSRKTPAQQTKKTVSTSFDQKHLDIANEIYRIINATVKTKQTDMSVWANEIRKIDVIDKIPIHNILKVFKAANRDDFWSMNIRSPQKLRKHWDRLYMMSLQTSGLNHKTDNRESLDYYKEKKW
;
A
#
# COMPACT_ATOMS: atom_id res chain seq x y z
N MET A 1 39.41 -41.30 16.90
CA MET A 1 38.23 -41.96 16.30
C MET A 1 38.01 -41.36 14.92
N HIS A 2 38.27 -42.12 13.84
CA HIS A 2 38.04 -41.68 12.48
C HIS A 2 36.65 -42.20 12.05
N ILE A 3 35.73 -41.27 11.81
CA ILE A 3 34.44 -41.60 11.18
C ILE A 3 34.70 -41.86 9.71
N SER A 4 34.26 -42.99 9.18
CA SER A 4 34.44 -43.30 7.76
C SER A 4 33.48 -42.42 6.89
N HIS A 5 33.90 -42.15 5.66
CA HIS A 5 33.08 -41.38 4.70
C HIS A 5 31.68 -42.00 4.53
N GLU A 6 31.58 -43.31 4.60
CA GLU A 6 30.30 -44.05 4.49
C GLU A 6 29.37 -43.79 5.66
N GLN A 7 29.93 -43.67 6.89
CA GLN A 7 29.16 -43.34 8.10
C GLN A 7 28.65 -41.89 8.07
N LEU A 8 29.46 -40.96 7.54
CA LEU A 8 29.08 -39.55 7.34
C LEU A 8 27.95 -39.42 6.32
N ASN A 9 28.00 -40.12 5.19
CA ASN A 9 26.96 -40.09 4.18
C ASN A 9 25.63 -40.65 4.72
N LYS A 10 25.66 -41.72 5.49
CA LYS A 10 24.48 -42.30 6.09
C LYS A 10 23.78 -41.35 7.09
N ILE A 11 24.58 -40.65 7.88
CA ILE A 11 24.06 -39.65 8.82
C ILE A 11 23.45 -38.45 8.07
N LEU A 12 24.08 -38.01 7.00
CA LEU A 12 23.55 -36.93 6.16
C LEU A 12 22.24 -37.32 5.48
N GLU A 13 22.12 -38.52 4.95
CA GLU A 13 20.87 -39.02 4.37
C GLU A 13 19.74 -39.09 5.39
N GLU A 14 20.02 -39.53 6.60
CA GLU A 14 19.04 -39.60 7.69
C GLU A 14 18.55 -38.19 8.10
N ILE A 15 19.47 -37.21 8.22
CA ILE A 15 19.14 -35.82 8.55
C ILE A 15 18.29 -35.16 7.43
N VAL A 16 18.64 -35.41 6.17
CA VAL A 16 17.90 -34.88 5.02
C VAL A 16 16.50 -35.48 4.97
N LYS A 17 16.38 -36.79 5.19
CA LYS A 17 15.09 -37.50 5.24
C LYS A 17 14.18 -36.96 6.35
N ASP A 18 14.70 -36.79 7.57
CA ASP A 18 13.93 -36.22 8.70
C ASP A 18 13.45 -34.80 8.43
N LYS A 19 14.30 -33.95 7.81
CA LYS A 19 13.92 -32.59 7.43
C LYS A 19 12.88 -32.57 6.31
N LEU A 20 12.99 -33.45 5.35
CA LEU A 20 12.04 -33.57 4.25
C LEU A 20 10.63 -33.95 4.78
N GLU A 21 10.56 -34.96 5.64
CA GLU A 21 9.33 -35.41 6.26
C GLU A 21 8.67 -34.31 7.13
N LYS A 22 9.46 -33.49 7.82
CA LYS A 22 8.95 -32.34 8.56
C LYS A 22 8.40 -31.24 7.65
N ILE A 23 8.98 -31.04 6.49
CA ILE A 23 8.49 -30.07 5.50
C ILE A 23 7.17 -30.58 4.90
N GLU A 24 7.10 -31.84 4.50
CA GLU A 24 5.88 -32.45 3.97
C GLU A 24 4.71 -32.34 4.94
N ARG A 25 4.90 -32.67 6.21
CA ARG A 25 3.85 -32.52 7.25
C ARG A 25 3.40 -31.06 7.42
N ARG A 26 4.28 -30.10 7.23
CA ARG A 26 3.91 -28.67 7.30
C ARG A 26 3.14 -28.23 6.07
N VAL A 27 3.49 -28.73 4.90
CA VAL A 27 2.77 -28.47 3.65
C VAL A 27 1.37 -29.06 3.71
N ASP A 28 1.20 -30.29 4.15
CA ASP A 28 -0.09 -30.94 4.32
C ASP A 28 -1.00 -30.17 5.29
N LYS A 29 -0.44 -29.69 6.39
CA LYS A 29 -1.19 -28.89 7.35
C LYS A 29 -1.62 -27.52 6.79
N ILE A 30 -0.81 -26.91 5.94
CA ILE A 30 -1.18 -25.66 5.25
C ILE A 30 -2.29 -25.93 4.22
N LEU A 31 -2.20 -27.03 3.48
CA LEU A 31 -3.24 -27.45 2.55
C LEU A 31 -4.58 -27.71 3.26
N GLU A 32 -4.57 -28.42 4.38
CA GLU A 32 -5.75 -28.65 5.20
C GLU A 32 -6.41 -27.35 5.71
N ILE A 33 -5.59 -26.38 6.12
CA ILE A 33 -6.08 -25.06 6.54
C ILE A 33 -6.70 -24.30 5.35
N LEU A 34 -6.12 -24.39 4.17
CA LEU A 34 -6.63 -23.76 2.96
C LEU A 34 -7.95 -24.40 2.51
N GLU A 35 -8.06 -25.73 2.53
CA GLU A 35 -9.28 -26.46 2.18
C GLU A 35 -10.40 -26.24 3.20
N SER A 36 -10.08 -26.18 4.49
CA SER A 36 -11.06 -25.87 5.54
C SER A 36 -11.56 -24.45 5.49
N SER A 37 -10.78 -23.50 4.93
CA SER A 37 -11.18 -22.11 4.72
C SER A 37 -12.15 -21.94 3.56
N THR A 38 -12.16 -22.87 2.60
CA THR A 38 -13.03 -22.82 1.40
C THR A 38 -14.43 -23.38 1.67
N SER A 39 -14.67 -24.11 2.78
CA SER A 39 -15.92 -24.86 3.02
C SER A 39 -16.89 -24.21 4.01
N ARG A 40 -16.68 -23.01 4.50
CA ARG A 40 -17.65 -22.32 5.35
C ARG A 40 -18.49 -21.31 4.57
N LYS A 41 -19.54 -21.83 3.93
CA LYS A 41 -20.70 -21.02 3.54
C LYS A 41 -21.51 -20.68 4.79
N THR A 42 -21.47 -19.43 5.23
CA THR A 42 -22.51 -18.85 6.09
C THR A 42 -23.17 -17.69 5.34
N PRO A 43 -24.51 -17.55 5.43
CA PRO A 43 -25.27 -16.62 4.61
C PRO A 43 -25.20 -15.19 5.14
N ALA A 44 -25.17 -14.26 4.19
CA ALA A 44 -25.45 -12.84 4.38
C ALA A 44 -24.49 -12.04 5.24
N GLN A 45 -23.31 -11.74 4.67
CA GLN A 45 -22.71 -10.44 4.90
C GLN A 45 -22.08 -9.94 3.59
N GLN A 46 -22.42 -8.71 3.26
CA GLN A 46 -22.06 -7.93 2.09
C GLN A 46 -20.71 -8.32 1.48
N THR A 47 -20.73 -8.67 0.20
CA THR A 47 -19.57 -8.90 -0.64
C THR A 47 -18.61 -7.72 -0.56
N LYS A 48 -17.66 -7.77 0.37
CA LYS A 48 -16.42 -7.04 0.21
C LYS A 48 -15.75 -7.65 -1.03
N LYS A 49 -15.98 -6.99 -2.16
CA LYS A 49 -15.25 -7.22 -3.39
C LYS A 49 -13.78 -7.33 -3.01
N THR A 50 -13.22 -8.53 -3.08
CA THR A 50 -11.78 -8.75 -2.96
C THR A 50 -11.14 -7.96 -4.09
N VAL A 51 -10.76 -6.74 -3.80
CA VAL A 51 -9.96 -5.92 -4.69
C VAL A 51 -8.63 -6.65 -4.76
N SER A 52 -8.32 -7.24 -5.91
CA SER A 52 -7.00 -7.78 -6.18
C SER A 52 -5.99 -6.74 -5.71
N THR A 53 -5.18 -7.08 -4.71
CA THR A 53 -4.18 -6.22 -4.11
C THR A 53 -3.03 -6.05 -5.10
N SER A 54 -3.22 -5.15 -6.05
CA SER A 54 -2.27 -4.86 -7.13
C SER A 54 -1.46 -3.60 -6.83
N PHE A 55 -1.31 -3.21 -5.56
CA PHE A 55 -0.51 -2.06 -5.19
C PHE A 55 0.89 -2.49 -4.77
N ASP A 56 1.89 -1.66 -5.08
CA ASP A 56 3.28 -1.84 -4.67
C ASP A 56 3.51 -1.30 -3.24
N GLN A 57 4.63 -1.67 -2.62
CA GLN A 57 5.03 -1.21 -1.30
C GLN A 57 5.04 0.33 -1.21
N LYS A 58 5.49 1.02 -2.26
CA LYS A 58 5.49 2.50 -2.33
C LYS A 58 4.11 3.13 -2.09
N HIS A 59 3.03 2.48 -2.58
CA HIS A 59 1.67 2.98 -2.35
C HIS A 59 1.21 2.78 -0.91
N LEU A 60 1.62 1.67 -0.30
CA LEU A 60 1.36 1.39 1.11
C LEU A 60 2.09 2.37 2.03
N ASP A 61 3.34 2.71 1.71
CA ASP A 61 4.15 3.66 2.47
C ASP A 61 3.50 5.05 2.48
N ILE A 62 3.02 5.52 1.33
CA ILE A 62 2.28 6.79 1.25
C ILE A 62 0.96 6.74 2.02
N ALA A 63 0.22 5.63 1.93
CA ALA A 63 -1.03 5.45 2.68
C ALA A 63 -0.79 5.52 4.19
N ASN A 64 0.25 4.85 4.68
CA ASN A 64 0.66 4.87 6.08
C ASN A 64 1.08 6.28 6.53
N GLU A 65 1.84 7.00 5.71
CA GLU A 65 2.27 8.37 6.04
C GLU A 65 1.07 9.32 6.11
N ILE A 66 0.12 9.23 5.18
CA ILE A 66 -1.14 10.00 5.21
C ILE A 66 -1.91 9.67 6.50
N TYR A 67 -2.04 8.39 6.85
CA TYR A 67 -2.71 7.96 8.06
C TYR A 67 -2.03 8.52 9.32
N ARG A 68 -0.70 8.49 9.37
CA ARG A 68 0.10 9.04 10.48
C ARG A 68 -0.15 10.54 10.65
N ILE A 69 -0.14 11.30 9.56
CA ILE A 69 -0.38 12.75 9.59
C ILE A 69 -1.79 13.07 10.09
N ILE A 70 -2.81 12.36 9.60
CA ILE A 70 -4.20 12.55 10.03
C ILE A 70 -4.37 12.25 11.51
N ASN A 71 -3.78 11.15 12.00
CA ASN A 71 -3.90 10.74 13.39
C ASN A 71 -3.09 11.60 14.37
N ALA A 72 -2.10 12.32 13.89
CA ALA A 72 -1.37 13.30 14.71
C ALA A 72 -2.28 14.46 15.17
N THR A 73 -3.29 14.80 14.36
CA THR A 73 -4.22 15.91 14.66
C THR A 73 -5.48 15.41 15.36
N VAL A 74 -6.12 14.36 14.83
CA VAL A 74 -7.35 13.80 15.41
C VAL A 74 -7.34 12.28 15.22
N LYS A 75 -7.49 11.54 16.31
CA LYS A 75 -7.58 10.07 16.23
C LYS A 75 -8.71 9.65 15.30
N THR A 76 -8.37 8.89 14.28
CA THR A 76 -9.34 8.32 13.34
C THR A 76 -9.61 6.86 13.66
N LYS A 77 -10.79 6.39 13.25
CA LYS A 77 -11.12 4.97 13.30
C LYS A 77 -10.11 4.17 12.51
N GLN A 78 -9.79 2.96 13.00
CA GLN A 78 -8.90 2.04 12.30
C GLN A 78 -9.40 1.82 10.87
N THR A 79 -8.50 1.99 9.91
CA THR A 79 -8.79 1.92 8.47
C THR A 79 -7.97 0.79 7.86
N ASP A 80 -8.57 0.12 6.87
CA ASP A 80 -7.85 -0.87 6.07
C ASP A 80 -6.84 -0.16 5.15
N MET A 81 -5.55 -0.34 5.45
CA MET A 81 -4.46 0.27 4.70
C MET A 81 -4.37 -0.25 3.26
N SER A 82 -4.84 -1.47 2.99
CA SER A 82 -4.89 -2.03 1.63
C SER A 82 -5.83 -1.24 0.73
N VAL A 83 -6.97 -0.81 1.27
CA VAL A 83 -7.92 0.05 0.55
C VAL A 83 -7.29 1.41 0.24
N TRP A 84 -6.58 1.98 1.21
CA TRP A 84 -5.91 3.27 1.04
C TRP A 84 -4.75 3.18 0.04
N ALA A 85 -3.92 2.14 0.13
CA ALA A 85 -2.84 1.89 -0.82
C ALA A 85 -3.36 1.72 -2.25
N ASN A 86 -4.48 1.03 -2.44
CA ASN A 86 -5.11 0.89 -3.76
C ASN A 86 -5.65 2.22 -4.30
N GLU A 87 -6.18 3.10 -3.47
CA GLU A 87 -6.57 4.46 -3.90
C GLU A 87 -5.34 5.30 -4.29
N ILE A 88 -4.23 5.23 -3.54
CA ILE A 88 -2.97 5.87 -3.91
C ILE A 88 -2.46 5.34 -5.24
N ARG A 89 -2.52 4.02 -5.47
CA ARG A 89 -2.18 3.41 -6.77
C ARG A 89 -3.03 3.97 -7.91
N LYS A 90 -4.32 4.17 -7.69
CA LYS A 90 -5.20 4.76 -8.72
C LYS A 90 -4.76 6.18 -9.09
N ILE A 91 -4.34 6.97 -8.12
CA ILE A 91 -3.81 8.32 -8.36
C ILE A 91 -2.50 8.23 -9.16
N ASP A 92 -1.58 7.33 -8.78
CA ASP A 92 -0.27 7.16 -9.43
C ASP A 92 -0.42 6.59 -10.86
N VAL A 93 -1.15 5.49 -11.02
CA VAL A 93 -1.16 4.69 -12.25
C VAL A 93 -2.28 5.12 -13.23
N ILE A 94 -3.49 5.39 -12.71
CA ILE A 94 -4.65 5.71 -13.56
C ILE A 94 -4.67 7.20 -13.88
N ASP A 95 -4.54 8.03 -12.83
CA ASP A 95 -4.56 9.49 -12.99
C ASP A 95 -3.20 10.03 -13.43
N LYS A 96 -2.16 9.16 -13.50
CA LYS A 96 -0.79 9.47 -13.93
C LYS A 96 -0.12 10.58 -13.12
N ILE A 97 -0.42 10.64 -11.83
CA ILE A 97 0.14 11.62 -10.93
C ILE A 97 1.36 11.03 -10.23
N PRO A 98 2.55 11.62 -10.37
CA PRO A 98 3.76 11.13 -9.73
C PRO A 98 3.60 10.98 -8.21
N ILE A 99 4.04 9.86 -7.66
CA ILE A 99 3.81 9.48 -6.27
C ILE A 99 4.33 10.51 -5.26
N HIS A 100 5.45 11.19 -5.57
CA HIS A 100 6.00 12.24 -4.70
C HIS A 100 5.10 13.47 -4.61
N ASN A 101 4.32 13.77 -5.68
CA ASN A 101 3.36 14.87 -5.69
C ASN A 101 2.15 14.57 -4.81
N ILE A 102 1.75 13.31 -4.68
CA ILE A 102 0.60 12.90 -3.86
C ILE A 102 0.80 13.33 -2.41
N LEU A 103 1.95 13.01 -1.84
CA LEU A 103 2.25 13.37 -0.46
C LEU A 103 2.49 14.87 -0.28
N LYS A 104 3.12 15.55 -1.27
CA LYS A 104 3.34 17.00 -1.26
C LYS A 104 2.01 17.76 -1.22
N VAL A 105 1.07 17.40 -2.09
CA VAL A 105 -0.25 18.02 -2.16
C VAL A 105 -1.06 17.74 -0.89
N PHE A 106 -1.01 16.50 -0.39
CA PHE A 106 -1.68 16.15 0.86
C PHE A 106 -1.13 16.97 2.05
N LYS A 107 0.20 17.10 2.18
CA LYS A 107 0.82 17.91 3.24
C LYS A 107 0.43 19.39 3.13
N ALA A 108 0.34 19.93 1.92
CA ALA A 108 -0.13 21.30 1.70
C ALA A 108 -1.60 21.45 2.12
N ALA A 109 -2.47 20.52 1.73
CA ALA A 109 -3.87 20.49 2.14
C ALA A 109 -4.04 20.38 3.66
N ASN A 110 -3.20 19.59 4.32
CA ASN A 110 -3.30 19.39 5.77
C ASN A 110 -2.82 20.59 6.60
N ARG A 111 -2.16 21.60 5.98
CA ARG A 111 -1.81 22.86 6.62
C ARG A 111 -2.92 23.90 6.57
N ASP A 112 -3.87 23.72 5.69
CA ASP A 112 -5.03 24.60 5.54
C ASP A 112 -6.15 24.15 6.48
N ASP A 113 -6.73 25.07 7.24
CA ASP A 113 -7.72 24.76 8.27
C ASP A 113 -8.98 24.10 7.69
N PHE A 114 -9.44 24.54 6.53
CA PHE A 114 -10.61 23.98 5.88
C PHE A 114 -10.30 22.57 5.31
N TRP A 115 -9.18 22.43 4.59
CA TRP A 115 -8.85 21.17 3.94
C TRP A 115 -8.37 20.09 4.90
N SER A 116 -7.69 20.43 5.99
CA SER A 116 -7.27 19.47 7.02
C SER A 116 -8.45 18.69 7.63
N MET A 117 -9.58 19.34 7.76
CA MET A 117 -10.82 18.71 8.24
C MET A 117 -11.55 17.91 7.16
N ASN A 118 -11.40 18.27 5.90
CA ASN A 118 -12.14 17.68 4.79
C ASN A 118 -11.40 16.55 4.07
N ILE A 119 -10.06 16.60 3.98
CA ILE A 119 -9.24 15.60 3.27
C ILE A 119 -8.66 14.59 4.27
N ARG A 120 -9.50 13.68 4.72
CA ARG A 120 -9.14 12.67 5.72
C ARG A 120 -9.02 11.24 5.15
N SER A 121 -8.82 11.12 3.84
CA SER A 121 -8.60 9.84 3.17
C SER A 121 -8.05 10.05 1.76
N PRO A 122 -7.33 9.07 1.18
CA PRO A 122 -6.88 9.13 -0.20
C PRO A 122 -8.01 9.28 -1.22
N GLN A 123 -9.20 8.74 -0.95
CA GLN A 123 -10.36 8.90 -1.83
C GLN A 123 -10.78 10.37 -1.92
N LYS A 124 -10.81 11.07 -0.79
CA LYS A 124 -11.14 12.49 -0.77
C LYS A 124 -10.04 13.34 -1.40
N LEU A 125 -8.76 12.98 -1.18
CA LEU A 125 -7.63 13.61 -1.85
C LEU A 125 -7.78 13.51 -3.37
N ARG A 126 -8.07 12.32 -3.91
CA ARG A 126 -8.28 12.08 -5.34
C ARG A 126 -9.46 12.89 -5.89
N LYS A 127 -10.59 12.90 -5.16
CA LYS A 127 -11.80 13.62 -5.56
C LYS A 127 -11.58 15.12 -5.74
N HIS A 128 -10.73 15.72 -4.90
CA HIS A 128 -10.50 17.16 -4.90
C HIS A 128 -9.11 17.53 -5.44
N TRP A 129 -8.47 16.61 -6.17
CA TRP A 129 -7.09 16.72 -6.60
C TRP A 129 -6.76 18.05 -7.27
N ASP A 130 -7.48 18.43 -8.31
CA ASP A 130 -7.17 19.63 -9.11
C ASP A 130 -7.14 20.89 -8.25
N ARG A 131 -8.11 21.04 -7.37
CA ARG A 131 -8.19 22.20 -6.47
C ARG A 131 -7.06 22.21 -5.45
N LEU A 132 -6.74 21.05 -4.87
CA LEU A 132 -5.67 20.92 -3.89
C LEU A 132 -4.29 21.13 -4.52
N TYR A 133 -4.12 20.65 -5.74
CA TYR A 133 -2.90 20.82 -6.49
C TYR A 133 -2.65 22.30 -6.80
N MET A 134 -3.65 23.01 -7.32
CA MET A 134 -3.57 24.45 -7.58
C MET A 134 -3.24 25.25 -6.31
N MET A 135 -3.86 24.92 -5.19
CA MET A 135 -3.54 25.52 -3.89
C MET A 135 -2.09 25.23 -3.47
N SER A 136 -1.62 24.02 -3.67
CA SER A 136 -0.25 23.63 -3.32
C SER A 136 0.81 24.38 -4.12
N LEU A 137 0.50 24.73 -5.39
CA LEU A 137 1.37 25.57 -6.22
C LEU A 137 1.43 27.01 -5.71
N GLN A 138 0.31 27.58 -5.29
CA GLN A 138 0.25 28.93 -4.72
C GLN A 138 1.05 29.02 -3.42
N THR A 139 0.93 28.02 -2.56
CA THR A 139 1.69 27.94 -1.30
C THR A 139 3.19 27.73 -1.53
N SER A 140 3.57 27.02 -2.60
CA SER A 140 4.98 26.79 -2.98
C SER A 140 5.59 27.98 -3.73
N GLY A 141 4.77 28.77 -4.41
CA GLY A 141 5.21 29.91 -5.23
C GLY A 141 5.85 31.05 -4.47
N LEU A 142 5.76 31.05 -3.14
CA LEU A 142 6.45 32.01 -2.29
C LEU A 142 7.95 31.66 -2.07
N ASN A 143 8.42 30.44 -2.48
CA ASN A 143 9.77 30.02 -2.15
C ASN A 143 10.62 29.31 -3.24
N HIS A 144 10.12 28.98 -4.45
CA HIS A 144 11.00 28.36 -5.46
C HIS A 144 10.54 28.52 -6.91
N LYS A 145 11.32 29.27 -7.69
CA LYS A 145 11.17 29.47 -9.15
C LYS A 145 11.62 28.28 -10.02
N THR A 146 12.10 27.18 -9.48
CA THR A 146 12.83 26.15 -10.24
C THR A 146 12.15 24.78 -10.39
N ASP A 147 11.15 24.45 -9.57
CA ASP A 147 10.56 23.09 -9.55
C ASP A 147 9.21 22.98 -10.30
N ASN A 148 8.82 24.04 -11.00
CA ASN A 148 7.48 24.17 -11.58
C ASN A 148 7.35 23.65 -13.03
N ARG A 149 8.45 23.27 -13.71
CA ARG A 149 8.37 22.88 -15.14
C ARG A 149 7.73 21.51 -15.33
N GLU A 150 8.13 20.50 -14.57
CA GLU A 150 7.56 19.13 -14.69
C GLU A 150 6.08 19.06 -14.26
N SER A 151 5.68 19.94 -13.33
CA SER A 151 4.31 19.98 -12.83
C SER A 151 3.32 20.61 -13.81
N LEU A 152 3.77 21.57 -14.61
CA LEU A 152 2.95 22.25 -15.61
C LEU A 152 2.75 21.40 -16.88
N ASP A 153 3.69 20.52 -17.21
CA ASP A 153 3.59 19.68 -18.40
C ASP A 153 2.51 18.61 -18.22
N TYR A 154 2.22 18.15 -17.01
CA TYR A 154 1.09 17.25 -16.72
C TYR A 154 -0.26 17.82 -17.17
N TYR A 155 -0.50 19.13 -17.02
CA TYR A 155 -1.78 19.75 -17.41
C TYR A 155 -1.84 20.16 -18.87
N LYS A 156 -0.69 20.32 -19.56
CA LYS A 156 -0.65 20.66 -20.97
C LYS A 156 -1.05 19.50 -21.88
N GLU A 157 -0.82 18.24 -21.43
CA GLU A 157 -1.18 17.03 -22.20
C GLU A 157 -2.66 16.63 -22.06
N LYS A 158 -3.38 17.12 -21.06
CA LYS A 158 -4.82 16.93 -20.94
C LYS A 158 -5.54 17.96 -21.84
N LYS A 159 -5.74 17.61 -23.11
CA LYS A 159 -6.74 18.29 -23.94
C LYS A 159 -8.11 17.91 -23.40
N TRP A 160 -8.85 18.91 -22.97
CA TRP A 160 -10.26 18.83 -22.58
C TRP A 160 -11.14 18.56 -23.79
#